data_ff065b2838c21673b9a3845b5ccba55b
#
_entry.id   ff065b2838c21673b9a3845b5ccba55b
#
_cell.length_a   1.000
_cell.length_b   1.000
_cell.length_c   1.000
_cell.angle_alpha   90.00
_cell.angle_beta   90.00
_cell.angle_gamma   90.00
#
_symmetry.space_group_name_H-M   'P 1'
#
loop_
_entity.id
_entity.type
_entity.pdbx_description
1 polymer ?
#
loop_
_entity_poly.entity_id
_entity_poly.type
_entity_poly.pdbx_seq_one_letter_code
_entity_poly.pdbx_strand_id
1 'polypeptide(L)'
;EAISEQRPRWSPMNIHQAQNHDEKVRIARAASQLVSPGESIVINCGSTAFLLGRELCGKPVQIITNYLPLANYLIDQEHDSVIIMGGQYNHSHFITLSPQGSENSLYAGHWMFTSGKGLTAEGLYKTDMLTAMAEQKMLNVVGKLAVLVDSSKVGERAGMLFSQASQIDLVITGKQADETILKQLEDQGVQVIRV
;
A
#
# COMPACT_ATOMS: atom_id res chain seq x y z
N GLU A 1 19.71 30.76 -17.70
CA GLU A 1 18.30 30.60 -17.26
C GLU A 1 17.90 29.16 -17.43
N ALA A 2 17.93 28.40 -16.35
CA ALA A 2 17.48 27.01 -16.36
C ALA A 2 15.95 27.02 -16.30
N ILE A 3 15.32 26.59 -17.37
CA ILE A 3 13.89 26.29 -17.39
C ILE A 3 13.70 25.11 -16.45
N SER A 4 13.17 25.35 -15.26
CA SER A 4 12.73 24.28 -14.38
C SER A 4 11.57 23.57 -15.08
N GLU A 5 11.82 22.40 -15.65
CA GLU A 5 10.74 21.49 -16.00
C GLU A 5 9.94 21.24 -14.71
N GLN A 6 8.78 21.84 -14.63
CA GLN A 6 7.84 21.57 -13.57
C GLN A 6 7.38 20.12 -13.74
N ARG A 7 8.02 19.21 -13.01
CA ARG A 7 7.50 17.85 -12.87
C ARG A 7 6.07 17.99 -12.38
N PRO A 8 5.10 17.29 -13.00
CA PRO A 8 3.72 17.39 -12.55
C PRO A 8 3.69 17.03 -11.07
N ARG A 9 3.32 17.99 -10.24
CA ARG A 9 3.10 17.73 -8.82
C ARG A 9 2.02 16.66 -8.74
N TRP A 10 2.30 15.58 -8.04
CA TRP A 10 1.28 14.58 -7.77
C TRP A 10 0.08 15.29 -7.13
N SER A 11 -1.10 15.00 -7.64
CA SER A 11 -2.35 15.54 -7.14
C SER A 11 -3.34 14.38 -6.97
N PRO A 12 -4.16 14.36 -5.93
CA PRO A 12 -5.28 13.43 -5.83
C PRO A 12 -6.16 13.41 -7.09
N MET A 13 -6.22 14.53 -7.81
CA MET A 13 -6.93 14.63 -9.09
C MET A 13 -6.33 13.74 -10.19
N ASN A 14 -5.04 13.41 -10.11
CA ASN A 14 -4.38 12.57 -11.10
C ASN A 14 -4.60 11.07 -10.86
N ILE A 15 -5.19 10.68 -9.73
CA ILE A 15 -5.46 9.27 -9.42
C ILE A 15 -6.42 8.64 -10.44
N HIS A 16 -7.32 9.42 -11.03
CA HIS A 16 -8.24 8.95 -12.07
C HIS A 16 -7.53 8.57 -13.37
N GLN A 17 -6.30 9.05 -13.58
CA GLN A 17 -5.46 8.70 -14.73
C GLN A 17 -4.56 7.50 -14.45
N ALA A 18 -4.64 6.90 -13.26
CA ALA A 18 -3.88 5.70 -12.94
C ALA A 18 -4.32 4.54 -13.84
N GLN A 19 -3.34 3.82 -14.38
CA GLN A 19 -3.60 2.63 -15.17
C GLN A 19 -4.46 1.63 -14.35
N ASN A 20 -5.45 1.00 -14.99
CA ASN A 20 -6.39 0.07 -14.36
C ASN A 20 -7.17 0.67 -13.19
N HIS A 21 -7.55 1.95 -13.29
CA HIS A 21 -8.18 2.71 -12.21
C HIS A 21 -9.43 2.00 -11.66
N ASP A 22 -10.36 1.56 -12.52
CA ASP A 22 -11.62 0.94 -12.09
C ASP A 22 -11.39 -0.38 -11.31
N GLU A 23 -10.40 -1.16 -11.73
CA GLU A 23 -10.01 -2.38 -11.01
C GLU A 23 -9.43 -2.02 -9.63
N LYS A 24 -8.56 -1.01 -9.56
CA LYS A 24 -8.00 -0.53 -8.29
C LYS A 24 -9.06 0.01 -7.34
N VAL A 25 -10.10 0.64 -7.85
CA VAL A 25 -11.25 1.07 -7.04
C VAL A 25 -11.98 -0.13 -6.45
N ARG A 26 -12.23 -1.19 -7.24
CA ARG A 26 -12.87 -2.41 -6.72
C ARG A 26 -12.00 -3.08 -5.65
N ILE A 27 -10.69 -3.16 -5.88
CA ILE A 27 -9.71 -3.70 -4.91
C ILE A 27 -9.76 -2.89 -3.60
N ALA A 28 -9.70 -1.57 -3.68
CA ALA A 28 -9.77 -0.68 -2.53
C ALA A 28 -11.07 -0.83 -1.73
N ARG A 29 -12.21 -0.95 -2.41
CA ARG A 29 -13.51 -1.21 -1.77
C ARG A 29 -13.54 -2.55 -1.04
N ALA A 30 -13.05 -3.61 -1.67
CA ALA A 30 -12.97 -4.92 -1.02
C ALA A 30 -12.07 -4.87 0.21
N ALA A 31 -10.91 -4.23 0.12
CA ALA A 31 -10.00 -4.03 1.25
C ALA A 31 -10.66 -3.23 2.39
N SER A 32 -11.41 -2.18 2.08
CA SER A 32 -12.07 -1.35 3.10
C SER A 32 -13.13 -2.09 3.92
N GLN A 33 -13.70 -3.16 3.41
CA GLN A 33 -14.67 -4.00 4.11
C GLN A 33 -14.04 -4.91 5.16
N LEU A 34 -12.72 -5.10 5.11
CA LEU A 34 -11.99 -5.94 6.07
C LEU A 34 -11.60 -5.18 7.34
N VAL A 35 -11.71 -3.86 7.31
CA VAL A 35 -11.31 -2.99 8.42
C VAL A 35 -12.52 -2.72 9.31
N SER A 36 -12.39 -3.06 10.59
CA SER A 36 -13.43 -2.86 11.60
C SER A 36 -13.30 -1.49 12.28
N PRO A 37 -14.42 -0.92 12.77
CA PRO A 37 -14.36 0.29 13.58
C PRO A 37 -13.43 0.14 14.78
N GLY A 38 -12.61 1.18 15.03
CA GLY A 38 -11.66 1.20 16.14
C GLY A 38 -10.30 0.57 15.82
N GLU A 39 -10.11 -0.04 14.67
CA GLU A 39 -8.81 -0.59 14.29
C GLU A 39 -7.81 0.50 13.88
N SER A 40 -6.53 0.21 14.14
CA SER A 40 -5.39 0.95 13.59
C SER A 40 -4.82 0.16 12.41
N ILE A 41 -4.62 0.83 11.29
CA ILE A 41 -4.11 0.22 10.07
C ILE A 41 -2.95 1.02 9.48
N VAL A 42 -2.02 0.33 8.85
CA VAL A 42 -0.92 0.93 8.10
C VAL A 42 -1.28 0.91 6.62
N ILE A 43 -1.21 2.07 5.96
CA ILE A 43 -1.38 2.20 4.52
C ILE A 43 -0.10 2.77 3.92
N ASN A 44 0.56 1.99 3.08
CA ASN A 44 1.79 2.37 2.40
C ASN A 44 1.53 3.20 1.13
N CYS A 45 2.59 3.59 0.42
CA CYS A 45 2.47 4.34 -0.82
C CYS A 45 1.93 3.49 -1.98
N GLY A 46 1.31 4.16 -2.94
CA GLY A 46 0.79 3.58 -4.17
C GLY A 46 -0.63 4.01 -4.50
N SER A 47 -1.00 3.91 -5.77
CA SER A 47 -2.32 4.35 -6.25
C SER A 47 -3.48 3.54 -5.66
N THR A 48 -3.33 2.22 -5.55
CA THR A 48 -4.37 1.37 -4.95
C THR A 48 -4.49 1.62 -3.44
N ALA A 49 -3.35 1.79 -2.76
CA ALA A 49 -3.31 2.13 -1.33
C ALA A 49 -3.93 3.50 -1.06
N PHE A 50 -3.68 4.49 -1.92
CA PHE A 50 -4.34 5.79 -1.83
C PHE A 50 -5.87 5.68 -1.96
N LEU A 51 -6.35 4.90 -2.92
CA LEU A 51 -7.79 4.66 -3.10
C LEU A 51 -8.42 3.99 -1.88
N LEU A 52 -7.71 3.06 -1.23
CA LEU A 52 -8.16 2.48 0.04
C LEU A 52 -8.29 3.55 1.12
N GLY A 53 -7.31 4.43 1.27
CA GLY A 53 -7.39 5.54 2.22
C GLY A 53 -8.60 6.45 1.96
N ARG A 54 -8.95 6.69 0.70
CA ARG A 54 -10.18 7.41 0.32
C ARG A 54 -11.45 6.67 0.75
N GLU A 55 -11.53 5.37 0.56
CA GLU A 55 -12.69 4.55 0.96
C GLU A 55 -12.86 4.48 2.49
N LEU A 56 -11.77 4.66 3.24
CA LEU A 56 -11.77 4.65 4.71
C LEU A 56 -11.92 6.05 5.33
N CYS A 57 -11.76 7.10 4.55
CA CYS A 57 -11.89 8.47 5.01
C CYS A 57 -13.25 8.73 5.66
N GLY A 58 -13.27 9.32 6.85
CA GLY A 58 -14.47 9.55 7.64
C GLY A 58 -15.02 8.34 8.40
N LYS A 59 -14.42 7.15 8.26
CA LYS A 59 -14.75 5.98 9.08
C LYS A 59 -13.99 6.04 10.41
N PRO A 60 -14.51 5.42 11.49
CA PRO A 60 -13.88 5.45 12.82
C PRO A 60 -12.71 4.45 12.89
N VAL A 61 -11.66 4.71 12.13
CA VAL A 61 -10.41 3.93 12.05
C VAL A 61 -9.22 4.85 12.14
N GLN A 62 -8.12 4.39 12.74
CA GLN A 62 -6.87 5.13 12.76
C GLN A 62 -6.02 4.72 11.56
N ILE A 63 -5.56 5.68 10.77
CA ILE A 63 -4.71 5.45 9.61
C ILE A 63 -3.29 5.90 9.91
N ILE A 64 -2.33 4.97 9.81
CA ILE A 64 -0.90 5.19 9.98
C ILE A 64 -0.26 5.16 8.59
N THR A 65 0.46 6.20 8.20
CA THR A 65 1.07 6.27 6.88
C THR A 65 2.35 7.10 6.86
N ASN A 66 3.28 6.73 6.01
CA ASN A 66 4.42 7.56 5.62
C ASN A 66 4.21 8.24 4.26
N TYR A 67 3.07 8.01 3.61
CA TYR A 67 2.76 8.50 2.29
C TYR A 67 2.05 9.86 2.39
N LEU A 68 2.80 10.94 2.19
CA LEU A 68 2.32 12.31 2.41
C LEU A 68 1.11 12.70 1.57
N PRO A 69 0.95 12.27 0.31
CA PRO A 69 -0.26 12.55 -0.44
C PRO A 69 -1.53 11.99 0.21
N LEU A 70 -1.45 10.78 0.78
CA LEU A 70 -2.57 10.21 1.53
C LEU A 70 -2.83 10.97 2.82
N ALA A 71 -1.77 11.26 3.59
CA ALA A 71 -1.89 12.02 4.83
C ALA A 71 -2.55 13.40 4.58
N ASN A 72 -2.10 14.11 3.56
CA ASN A 72 -2.68 15.40 3.18
C ASN A 72 -4.16 15.27 2.81
N TYR A 73 -4.51 14.29 1.99
CA TYR A 73 -5.91 14.04 1.63
C TYR A 73 -6.79 13.79 2.85
N LEU A 74 -6.34 12.92 3.77
CA LEU A 74 -7.10 12.59 4.99
C LEU A 74 -7.29 13.81 5.90
N ILE A 75 -6.27 14.64 6.04
CA ILE A 75 -6.31 15.88 6.82
C ILE A 75 -7.28 16.90 6.17
N ASP A 76 -7.17 17.11 4.87
CA ASP A 76 -8.04 18.01 4.13
C ASP A 76 -9.51 17.60 4.17
N GLN A 77 -9.77 16.30 4.29
CA GLN A 77 -11.12 15.73 4.41
C GLN A 77 -11.55 15.51 5.88
N GLU A 78 -10.81 16.08 6.83
CA GLU A 78 -11.13 16.05 8.26
C GLU A 78 -11.29 14.62 8.83
N HIS A 79 -10.45 13.67 8.39
CA HIS A 79 -10.42 12.33 8.98
C HIS A 79 -9.89 12.39 10.42
N ASP A 80 -10.62 11.82 11.37
CA ASP A 80 -10.40 12.02 12.80
C ASP A 80 -9.03 11.58 13.33
N SER A 81 -8.47 10.49 12.81
CA SER A 81 -7.26 9.89 13.37
C SER A 81 -6.24 9.49 12.30
N VAL A 82 -5.22 10.32 12.13
CA VAL A 82 -4.10 10.10 11.21
C VAL A 82 -2.79 10.16 11.97
N ILE A 83 -2.00 9.10 11.88
CA ILE A 83 -0.60 9.09 12.34
C ILE A 83 0.30 9.19 11.11
N ILE A 84 1.11 10.25 11.05
CA ILE A 84 2.11 10.42 10.00
C ILE A 84 3.44 9.90 10.54
N MET A 85 3.97 8.85 9.92
CA MET A 85 5.30 8.35 10.27
C MET A 85 6.34 9.37 9.82
N GLY A 86 7.06 9.93 10.78
CA GLY A 86 8.03 10.99 10.56
C GLY A 86 9.33 10.52 9.91
N GLY A 87 10.19 11.47 9.59
CA GLY A 87 11.49 11.23 9.00
C GLY A 87 11.86 12.25 7.92
N GLN A 88 12.89 11.93 7.14
CA GLN A 88 13.29 12.76 6.01
C GLN A 88 12.35 12.54 4.81
N TYR A 89 11.88 13.63 4.23
CA TYR A 89 11.03 13.57 3.04
C TYR A 89 11.81 13.10 1.81
N ASN A 90 11.28 12.06 1.15
CA ASN A 90 11.76 11.59 -0.14
C ASN A 90 10.86 12.13 -1.26
N HIS A 91 11.40 13.03 -2.07
CA HIS A 91 10.65 13.71 -3.13
C HIS A 91 10.21 12.78 -4.27
N SER A 92 10.98 11.73 -4.56
CA SER A 92 10.70 10.84 -5.68
C SER A 92 9.47 9.96 -5.46
N HIS A 93 9.20 9.59 -4.19
CA HIS A 93 8.10 8.69 -3.82
C HIS A 93 7.07 9.33 -2.90
N PHE A 94 7.28 10.62 -2.54
CA PHE A 94 6.37 11.38 -1.67
C PHE A 94 6.14 10.74 -0.29
N ILE A 95 7.15 10.07 0.22
CA ILE A 95 7.12 9.41 1.53
C ILE A 95 8.12 10.02 2.49
N THR A 96 7.94 9.76 3.77
CA THR A 96 8.96 10.00 4.78
C THR A 96 9.78 8.75 5.05
N LEU A 97 11.08 8.92 5.25
CA LEU A 97 12.04 7.88 5.56
C LEU A 97 12.64 8.14 6.94
N SER A 98 12.39 7.24 7.88
CA SER A 98 12.96 7.31 9.22
C SER A 98 14.40 6.82 9.27
N PRO A 99 15.30 7.45 10.03
CA PRO A 99 16.66 6.95 10.27
C PRO A 99 16.66 5.53 10.85
N GLN A 100 17.74 4.79 10.64
CA GLN A 100 17.93 3.49 11.28
C GLN A 100 17.90 3.64 12.81
N GLY A 101 17.14 2.78 13.49
CA GLY A 101 17.05 2.76 14.95
C GLY A 101 15.94 3.62 15.57
N SER A 102 15.24 4.44 14.81
CA SER A 102 14.05 5.12 15.31
C SER A 102 12.84 4.16 15.28
N GLU A 103 12.50 3.67 16.35
CA GLU A 103 11.27 3.34 17.06
C GLU A 103 10.03 2.98 16.24
N ASN A 104 10.14 2.04 15.26
CA ASN A 104 8.95 1.41 14.71
C ASN A 104 8.13 0.65 15.77
N SER A 105 8.73 0.41 16.96
CA SER A 105 8.04 -0.19 18.10
C SER A 105 6.92 0.65 18.71
N LEU A 106 6.81 1.92 18.34
CA LEU A 106 5.71 2.80 18.77
C LEU A 106 4.44 2.60 17.95
N TYR A 107 4.55 2.03 16.74
CA TYR A 107 3.41 1.81 15.88
C TYR A 107 2.88 0.40 16.07
N ALA A 108 1.56 0.24 16.08
CA ALA A 108 0.89 -1.05 16.11
C ALA A 108 -0.32 -0.98 15.18
N GLY A 109 -0.31 -1.79 14.14
CA GLY A 109 -1.41 -1.89 13.19
C GLY A 109 -2.03 -3.28 13.19
N HIS A 110 -3.35 -3.36 13.08
CA HIS A 110 -4.03 -4.64 12.85
C HIS A 110 -3.71 -5.17 11.46
N TRP A 111 -3.81 -4.30 10.47
CA TRP A 111 -3.47 -4.56 9.08
C TRP A 111 -2.37 -3.63 8.58
N MET A 112 -1.55 -4.15 7.68
CA MET A 112 -0.76 -3.35 6.75
C MET A 112 -1.27 -3.60 5.34
N PHE A 113 -1.70 -2.55 4.66
CA PHE A 113 -2.09 -2.59 3.26
C PHE A 113 -0.98 -2.00 2.41
N THR A 114 -0.48 -2.79 1.49
CA THR A 114 0.61 -2.37 0.59
C THR A 114 0.32 -2.77 -0.84
N SER A 115 0.96 -2.09 -1.77
CA SER A 115 0.96 -2.49 -3.18
C SER A 115 2.39 -2.72 -3.68
N GLY A 116 2.52 -3.21 -4.91
CA GLY A 116 3.80 -3.49 -5.50
C GLY A 116 3.78 -3.38 -7.02
N LYS A 117 4.91 -3.70 -7.61
CA LYS A 117 5.12 -3.72 -9.08
C LYS A 117 5.03 -5.11 -9.68
N GLY A 118 5.07 -6.14 -8.85
CA GLY A 118 4.92 -7.53 -9.27
C GLY A 118 4.57 -8.43 -8.10
N LEU A 119 3.83 -9.51 -8.39
CA LEU A 119 3.44 -10.54 -7.45
C LEU A 119 3.60 -11.91 -8.12
N THR A 120 4.38 -12.79 -7.51
CA THR A 120 4.54 -14.18 -7.97
C THR A 120 4.31 -15.15 -6.81
N ALA A 121 4.43 -16.44 -7.06
CA ALA A 121 4.40 -17.46 -6.02
C ALA A 121 5.51 -17.32 -4.96
N GLU A 122 6.56 -16.54 -5.25
CA GLU A 122 7.63 -16.24 -4.29
C GLU A 122 7.25 -15.11 -3.32
N GLY A 123 6.40 -14.17 -3.77
CA GLY A 123 5.96 -13.03 -2.98
C GLY A 123 5.80 -11.74 -3.77
N LEU A 124 5.81 -10.63 -3.05
CA LEU A 124 5.60 -9.27 -3.57
C LEU A 124 6.91 -8.59 -3.90
N TYR A 125 6.95 -7.92 -5.05
CA TYR A 125 8.12 -7.17 -5.54
C TYR A 125 7.87 -5.66 -5.55
N LYS A 126 8.92 -4.90 -5.20
CA LYS A 126 8.96 -3.43 -5.29
C LYS A 126 10.22 -2.98 -6.03
N THR A 127 10.14 -1.85 -6.72
CA THR A 127 11.26 -1.35 -7.54
C THR A 127 12.17 -0.38 -6.82
N ASP A 128 11.66 0.33 -5.82
CA ASP A 128 12.46 1.29 -5.05
C ASP A 128 12.94 0.67 -3.73
N MET A 129 14.26 0.57 -3.59
CA MET A 129 14.88 -0.06 -2.44
C MET A 129 14.66 0.70 -1.13
N LEU A 130 14.72 2.03 -1.17
CA LEU A 130 14.54 2.84 0.04
C LEU A 130 13.12 2.74 0.58
N THR A 131 12.14 2.82 -0.32
CA THR A 131 10.73 2.60 0.01
C THR A 131 10.51 1.19 0.57
N ALA A 132 11.02 0.17 -0.11
CA ALA A 132 10.86 -1.22 0.33
C ALA A 132 11.47 -1.44 1.71
N MET A 133 12.68 -0.95 1.97
CA MET A 133 13.33 -1.08 3.27
C MET A 133 12.59 -0.34 4.39
N ALA A 134 12.08 0.86 4.12
CA ALA A 134 11.29 1.62 5.09
C ALA A 134 9.99 0.89 5.46
N GLU A 135 9.32 0.34 4.47
CA GLU A 135 8.05 -0.37 4.65
C GLU A 135 8.24 -1.77 5.26
N GLN A 136 9.32 -2.49 4.94
CA GLN A 136 9.64 -3.79 5.54
C GLN A 136 9.74 -3.74 7.06
N LYS A 137 10.23 -2.64 7.62
CA LYS A 137 10.31 -2.46 9.07
C LYS A 137 8.95 -2.52 9.74
N MET A 138 7.89 -2.13 9.02
CA MET A 138 6.53 -2.15 9.54
C MET A 138 5.92 -3.55 9.62
N LEU A 139 6.46 -4.53 8.90
CA LEU A 139 5.96 -5.90 8.94
C LEU A 139 6.05 -6.52 10.34
N ASN A 140 6.99 -6.05 11.17
CA ASN A 140 7.18 -6.57 12.54
C ASN A 140 6.20 -5.99 13.57
N VAL A 141 5.47 -4.92 13.21
CA VAL A 141 4.58 -4.19 14.14
C VAL A 141 3.11 -4.25 13.71
N VAL A 142 2.82 -5.01 12.67
CA VAL A 142 1.45 -5.23 12.18
C VAL A 142 1.02 -6.67 12.38
N GLY A 143 -0.26 -6.89 12.59
CA GLY A 143 -0.83 -8.22 12.79
C GLY A 143 -0.92 -9.03 11.50
N LYS A 144 -1.28 -8.38 10.38
CA LYS A 144 -1.50 -9.02 9.08
C LYS A 144 -1.03 -8.14 7.93
N LEU A 145 -0.55 -8.78 6.87
CA LEU A 145 -0.16 -8.13 5.61
C LEU A 145 -1.17 -8.44 4.50
N ALA A 146 -1.78 -7.40 3.95
CA ALA A 146 -2.64 -7.46 2.78
C ALA A 146 -1.97 -6.79 1.57
N VAL A 147 -1.88 -7.51 0.47
CA VAL A 147 -1.32 -7.04 -0.80
C VAL A 147 -2.45 -6.65 -1.75
N LEU A 148 -2.41 -5.41 -2.22
CA LEU A 148 -3.40 -4.82 -3.12
C LEU A 148 -2.75 -4.56 -4.48
N VAL A 149 -2.99 -5.42 -5.46
CA VAL A 149 -2.40 -5.30 -6.79
C VAL A 149 -3.43 -5.56 -7.88
N ASP A 150 -3.41 -4.77 -8.94
CA ASP A 150 -4.23 -5.04 -10.11
C ASP A 150 -3.72 -6.27 -10.87
N SER A 151 -4.57 -6.88 -11.69
CA SER A 151 -4.30 -8.13 -12.42
C SER A 151 -3.00 -8.10 -13.23
N SER A 152 -2.63 -6.93 -13.76
CA SER A 152 -1.43 -6.78 -14.57
C SER A 152 -0.11 -6.97 -13.81
N LYS A 153 -0.17 -7.00 -12.46
CA LYS A 153 1.00 -7.19 -11.60
C LYS A 153 1.21 -8.65 -11.21
N VAL A 154 0.19 -9.48 -11.36
CA VAL A 154 0.27 -10.91 -11.02
C VAL A 154 1.04 -11.64 -12.13
N GLY A 155 2.11 -12.33 -11.76
CA GLY A 155 3.07 -12.96 -12.66
C GLY A 155 4.31 -12.12 -12.97
N GLU A 156 4.31 -10.83 -12.60
CA GLU A 156 5.44 -9.94 -12.87
C GLU A 156 6.49 -10.00 -11.76
N ARG A 157 7.77 -9.94 -12.16
CA ARG A 157 8.92 -9.72 -11.27
C ARG A 157 9.49 -8.34 -11.55
N ALA A 158 9.66 -7.53 -10.51
CA ALA A 158 10.16 -6.18 -10.69
C ALA A 158 10.98 -5.71 -9.48
N GLY A 159 12.23 -5.40 -9.71
CA GLY A 159 13.10 -4.85 -8.67
C GLY A 159 13.53 -5.89 -7.64
N MET A 160 13.05 -5.78 -6.42
CA MET A 160 13.45 -6.61 -5.29
C MET A 160 12.26 -7.29 -4.61
N LEU A 161 12.49 -8.45 -4.03
CA LEU A 161 11.50 -9.14 -3.22
C LEU A 161 11.28 -8.35 -1.91
N PHE A 162 10.10 -7.78 -1.78
CA PHE A 162 9.70 -7.01 -0.59
C PHE A 162 9.24 -7.92 0.56
N SER A 163 8.39 -8.88 0.27
CA SER A 163 7.92 -9.89 1.22
C SER A 163 7.80 -11.24 0.54
N GLN A 164 8.18 -12.28 1.26
CA GLN A 164 7.94 -13.66 0.83
C GLN A 164 6.44 -13.98 0.90
N ALA A 165 5.98 -14.94 0.09
CA ALA A 165 4.60 -15.39 0.11
C ALA A 165 4.13 -15.81 1.51
N SER A 166 5.00 -16.46 2.28
CA SER A 166 4.72 -16.89 3.66
C SER A 166 4.47 -15.75 4.66
N GLN A 167 4.80 -14.52 4.30
CA GLN A 167 4.55 -13.32 5.11
C GLN A 167 3.25 -12.60 4.70
N ILE A 168 2.61 -13.04 3.60
CA ILE A 168 1.40 -12.43 3.06
C ILE A 168 0.19 -13.19 3.59
N ASP A 169 -0.70 -12.51 4.28
CA ASP A 169 -1.95 -13.12 4.76
C ASP A 169 -3.04 -13.07 3.69
N LEU A 170 -3.07 -11.99 2.91
CA LEU A 170 -4.14 -11.74 1.95
C LEU A 170 -3.63 -11.06 0.69
N VAL A 171 -4.15 -11.49 -0.45
CA VAL A 171 -4.02 -10.79 -1.74
C VAL A 171 -5.42 -10.39 -2.21
N ILE A 172 -5.60 -9.14 -2.60
CA ILE A 172 -6.79 -8.66 -3.31
C ILE A 172 -6.37 -8.21 -4.70
N THR A 173 -6.96 -8.80 -5.72
CA THR A 173 -6.64 -8.53 -7.12
C THR A 173 -7.86 -8.61 -8.01
N GLY A 174 -7.73 -8.26 -9.28
CA GLY A 174 -8.82 -8.37 -10.25
C GLY A 174 -9.04 -9.79 -10.76
N LYS A 175 -10.22 -10.02 -11.35
CA LYS A 175 -10.63 -11.34 -11.89
C LYS A 175 -9.77 -11.83 -13.06
N GLN A 176 -9.04 -10.92 -13.71
CA GLN A 176 -8.20 -11.24 -14.88
C GLN A 176 -6.76 -11.64 -14.50
N ALA A 177 -6.45 -11.69 -13.21
CA ALA A 177 -5.13 -12.10 -12.72
C ALA A 177 -4.85 -13.58 -13.05
N ASP A 178 -3.57 -13.90 -13.25
CA ASP A 178 -3.12 -15.26 -13.56
C ASP A 178 -3.55 -16.25 -12.46
N GLU A 179 -4.44 -17.17 -12.82
CA GLU A 179 -4.99 -18.17 -11.89
C GLU A 179 -3.92 -19.14 -11.37
N THR A 180 -2.92 -19.46 -12.17
CA THR A 180 -1.86 -20.38 -11.77
C THR A 180 -1.05 -19.81 -10.63
N ILE A 181 -0.67 -18.54 -10.75
CA ILE A 181 0.06 -17.84 -9.68
C ILE A 181 -0.80 -17.69 -8.42
N LEU A 182 -2.07 -17.31 -8.58
CA LEU A 182 -2.96 -17.17 -7.43
C LEU A 182 -3.16 -18.49 -6.69
N LYS A 183 -3.33 -19.59 -7.42
CA LYS A 183 -3.42 -20.93 -6.82
C LYS A 183 -2.14 -21.33 -6.08
N GLN A 184 -0.98 -21.02 -6.64
CA GLN A 184 0.31 -21.28 -5.96
C GLN A 184 0.46 -20.49 -4.65
N LEU A 185 -0.11 -19.28 -4.57
CA LEU A 185 -0.17 -18.49 -3.35
C LEU A 185 -1.17 -19.11 -2.34
N GLU A 186 -2.35 -19.51 -2.80
CA GLU A 186 -3.36 -20.19 -1.97
C GLU A 186 -2.82 -21.50 -1.38
N ASP A 187 -2.07 -22.28 -2.16
CA ASP A 187 -1.42 -23.52 -1.71
C ASP A 187 -0.37 -23.28 -0.61
N GLN A 188 0.16 -22.05 -0.51
CA GLN A 188 1.07 -21.60 0.55
C GLN A 188 0.34 -20.97 1.75
N GLY A 189 -0.99 -20.95 1.76
CA GLY A 189 -1.80 -20.42 2.85
C GLY A 189 -2.21 -18.96 2.70
N VAL A 190 -1.91 -18.32 1.59
CA VAL A 190 -2.33 -16.95 1.30
C VAL A 190 -3.83 -16.95 0.94
N GLN A 191 -4.61 -16.11 1.61
CA GLN A 191 -5.99 -15.88 1.18
C GLN A 191 -6.02 -15.02 -0.09
N VAL A 192 -6.92 -15.31 -1.04
CA VAL A 192 -7.07 -14.55 -2.28
C VAL A 192 -8.51 -14.09 -2.47
N ILE A 193 -8.69 -12.79 -2.66
CA ILE A 193 -9.96 -12.16 -3.04
C ILE A 193 -9.83 -11.63 -4.46
N ARG A 194 -10.75 -12.01 -5.34
CA ARG A 194 -10.82 -11.57 -6.74
C ARG A 194 -12.04 -10.67 -6.96
N VAL A 195 -11.85 -9.44 -7.47
CA VAL A 195 -12.88 -8.41 -7.63
C VAL A 195 -13.07 -7.93 -9.06
#